data_9d892391325ba0584fb1bf15c65c0fa5
#
_entry.id   9d892391325ba0584fb1bf15c65c0fa5
#
_cell.length_a   1.000
_cell.length_b   1.000
_cell.length_c   1.000
_cell.angle_alpha   90.00
_cell.angle_beta   90.00
_cell.angle_gamma   90.00
#
_symmetry.space_group_name_H-M   'P 1'
#
loop_
_entity.id
_entity.type
_entity.pdbx_description
1 polymer ?
#
loop_
_entity_poly.entity_id
_entity_poly.type
_entity_poly.pdbx_seq_one_letter_code
_entity_poly.pdbx_strand_id
1 'polypeptide(L)'
;LPELDRTGQPLNCAEELLDGGLERFGADRPCVRGEHAGARHAWSFGQLRARVDRIARMLTEDMGVRPGNRVLLRGPNSPWLAACWLAVLKAGGVVVTVLHVLRTEELEGILRSACVSHALCDARFADDLEAAADRAAPHLGERTAIALYGDGGPQDPAVLAERAAAEGEPPFPAVQTAADDVALIAYTSGTTGRPKGCVHFHRDVTAIADTFSAHVLKPRPDDLFAGSPPFAFTFGLGGLLIFPMRAGAETLLLEKAGPERLARAVAEERVTVLFTAPTAYRAMLSESLPDAHARALSSLRRCVSAGEHLPEAVWSAWYEATGVKLIDGIGATEMLHIFISASDDDIRPGSTGRAVPGFTAEVLDDEGRPAPDGVPGRLAVRGPVGCRYLADERQRRYVQDGWNITGDTYVRDADGYFWYRSRSDDIIVSAGYNIAAMEVEEVLMRSPLVREAAVVGVPDPDRGQIVKAVVVPAEGTPSDEATAEALKAYVKQSVAPYKTPRLVEFTAALPRTE
;
A
#
# COMPACT_ATOMS: atom_id res chain seq x y z
N LEU A 1 0.11 19.53 -16.16
CA LEU A 1 -1.03 19.09 -17.00
C LEU A 1 -2.27 19.82 -16.49
N PRO A 2 -2.79 20.84 -17.21
CA PRO A 2 -3.96 21.62 -16.78
C PRO A 2 -5.21 20.74 -16.54
N GLU A 3 -5.35 19.65 -17.28
CA GLU A 3 -6.44 18.68 -17.16
C GLU A 3 -6.47 17.93 -15.82
N LEU A 4 -5.39 17.95 -15.06
CA LEU A 4 -5.33 17.36 -13.71
C LEU A 4 -5.86 18.31 -12.62
N ASP A 5 -6.03 19.58 -12.93
CA ASP A 5 -6.63 20.55 -12.01
C ASP A 5 -8.16 20.43 -12.06
N ARG A 6 -8.71 19.65 -11.14
CA ARG A 6 -10.14 19.47 -10.94
C ARG A 6 -10.66 20.21 -9.70
N THR A 7 -9.88 21.14 -9.17
CA THR A 7 -10.24 21.89 -7.94
C THR A 7 -11.65 22.47 -8.05
N GLY A 8 -12.49 22.21 -7.04
CA GLY A 8 -13.87 22.70 -6.98
C GLY A 8 -14.86 22.05 -7.92
N GLN A 9 -14.46 21.04 -8.73
CA GLN A 9 -15.37 20.31 -9.59
C GLN A 9 -16.08 19.17 -8.82
N PRO A 10 -17.33 18.80 -9.19
CA PRO A 10 -17.94 17.57 -8.68
C PRO A 10 -17.13 16.35 -9.12
N LEU A 11 -16.77 15.48 -8.18
CA LEU A 11 -16.07 14.25 -8.46
C LEU A 11 -16.25 13.25 -7.31
N ASN A 12 -16.84 12.10 -7.60
CA ASN A 12 -16.73 10.91 -6.78
C ASN A 12 -15.84 9.89 -7.51
N CYS A 13 -14.65 9.61 -6.99
CA CYS A 13 -13.69 8.77 -7.72
C CYS A 13 -14.16 7.31 -7.87
N ALA A 14 -15.03 6.79 -7.00
CA ALA A 14 -15.62 5.46 -7.19
C ALA A 14 -16.65 5.47 -8.35
N GLU A 15 -17.48 6.50 -8.46
CA GLU A 15 -18.38 6.69 -9.61
C GLU A 15 -17.58 6.80 -10.91
N GLU A 16 -16.53 7.64 -10.95
CA GLU A 16 -15.65 7.81 -12.12
C GLU A 16 -15.01 6.49 -12.57
N LEU A 17 -14.53 5.67 -11.61
CA LEU A 17 -13.86 4.40 -11.92
C LEU A 17 -14.86 3.29 -12.27
N LEU A 18 -15.95 3.15 -11.53
CA LEU A 18 -16.86 2.02 -11.62
C LEU A 18 -18.02 2.30 -12.59
N ASP A 19 -18.84 3.33 -12.32
CA ASP A 19 -19.99 3.65 -13.17
C ASP A 19 -19.53 4.22 -14.51
N GLY A 20 -18.57 5.14 -14.52
CA GLY A 20 -17.92 5.63 -15.73
C GLY A 20 -17.13 4.55 -16.48
N GLY A 21 -16.54 3.58 -15.76
CA GLY A 21 -15.94 2.38 -16.36
C GLY A 21 -16.97 1.50 -17.07
N LEU A 22 -18.11 1.27 -16.41
CA LEU A 22 -19.23 0.50 -16.98
C LEU A 22 -19.80 1.16 -18.25
N GLU A 23 -19.93 2.48 -18.26
CA GLU A 23 -20.37 3.23 -19.43
C GLU A 23 -19.38 3.13 -20.60
N ARG A 24 -18.06 3.20 -20.31
CA ARG A 24 -17.00 3.15 -21.32
C ARG A 24 -16.74 1.77 -21.89
N PHE A 25 -16.78 0.73 -21.05
CA PHE A 25 -16.32 -0.62 -21.39
C PHE A 25 -17.44 -1.67 -21.44
N GLY A 26 -18.63 -1.36 -20.95
CA GLY A 26 -19.80 -2.24 -20.90
C GLY A 26 -19.91 -3.06 -19.61
N ALA A 27 -21.14 -3.44 -19.28
CA ALA A 27 -21.47 -4.14 -18.04
C ALA A 27 -20.82 -5.54 -17.93
N ASP A 28 -20.69 -6.24 -19.04
CA ASP A 28 -20.16 -7.62 -19.11
C ASP A 28 -18.63 -7.65 -19.16
N ARG A 29 -17.96 -6.49 -19.22
CA ARG A 29 -16.50 -6.41 -19.23
C ARG A 29 -15.93 -7.00 -17.95
N PRO A 30 -15.01 -8.00 -17.99
CA PRO A 30 -14.31 -8.52 -16.80
C PRO A 30 -13.62 -7.37 -16.06
N CYS A 31 -13.71 -7.35 -14.74
CA CYS A 31 -13.17 -6.27 -13.92
C CYS A 31 -12.26 -6.79 -12.81
N VAL A 32 -12.76 -7.68 -11.98
CA VAL A 32 -12.01 -8.21 -10.84
C VAL A 32 -12.28 -9.70 -10.67
N ARG A 33 -11.20 -10.46 -10.44
CA ARG A 33 -11.28 -11.85 -10.01
C ARG A 33 -10.28 -12.14 -8.91
N GLY A 34 -10.47 -13.23 -8.17
CA GLY A 34 -9.58 -13.61 -7.09
C GLY A 34 -10.21 -14.62 -6.16
N GLU A 35 -9.55 -14.80 -5.03
CA GLU A 35 -10.00 -15.71 -3.98
C GLU A 35 -10.40 -14.91 -2.74
N HIS A 36 -11.41 -15.42 -2.03
CA HIS A 36 -11.75 -14.97 -0.68
C HIS A 36 -12.17 -16.17 0.15
N ALA A 37 -11.45 -16.42 1.25
CA ALA A 37 -11.69 -17.57 2.14
C ALA A 37 -11.78 -18.93 1.43
N GLY A 38 -10.99 -19.12 0.36
CA GLY A 38 -10.96 -20.34 -0.46
C GLY A 38 -12.01 -20.40 -1.57
N ALA A 39 -12.96 -19.47 -1.62
CA ALA A 39 -13.92 -19.35 -2.71
C ALA A 39 -13.37 -18.47 -3.85
N ARG A 40 -13.54 -18.90 -5.09
CA ARG A 40 -13.17 -18.12 -6.27
C ARG A 40 -14.31 -17.18 -6.68
N HIS A 41 -13.98 -15.96 -6.98
CA HIS A 41 -14.89 -14.93 -7.50
C HIS A 41 -14.33 -14.36 -8.79
N ALA A 42 -15.22 -14.06 -9.73
CA ALA A 42 -14.90 -13.33 -10.96
C ALA A 42 -16.11 -12.46 -11.30
N TRP A 43 -15.91 -11.15 -11.33
CA TRP A 43 -16.98 -10.19 -11.53
C TRP A 43 -16.68 -9.25 -12.69
N SER A 44 -17.68 -9.04 -13.53
CA SER A 44 -17.68 -7.97 -14.52
C SER A 44 -17.90 -6.61 -13.84
N PHE A 45 -17.73 -5.50 -14.59
CA PHE A 45 -18.07 -4.16 -14.10
C PHE A 45 -19.50 -4.07 -13.57
N GLY A 46 -20.47 -4.67 -14.30
CA GLY A 46 -21.87 -4.70 -13.87
C GLY A 46 -22.08 -5.50 -12.58
N GLN A 47 -21.43 -6.66 -12.46
CA GLN A 47 -21.52 -7.49 -11.28
C GLN A 47 -20.82 -6.88 -10.05
N LEU A 48 -19.69 -6.22 -10.25
CA LEU A 48 -19.01 -5.48 -9.20
C LEU A 48 -19.86 -4.30 -8.73
N ARG A 49 -20.45 -3.52 -9.67
CA ARG A 49 -21.34 -2.39 -9.34
C ARG A 49 -22.51 -2.82 -8.50
N ALA A 50 -23.20 -3.90 -8.85
CA ALA A 50 -24.35 -4.38 -8.07
C ALA A 50 -23.96 -4.68 -6.61
N ARG A 51 -22.76 -5.24 -6.36
CA ARG A 51 -22.25 -5.50 -5.02
C ARG A 51 -21.87 -4.21 -4.28
N VAL A 52 -21.18 -3.32 -4.97
CA VAL A 52 -20.82 -1.99 -4.44
C VAL A 52 -22.07 -1.21 -4.05
N ASP A 53 -23.09 -1.19 -4.90
CA ASP A 53 -24.36 -0.49 -4.64
C ASP A 53 -25.05 -1.05 -3.38
N ARG A 54 -25.06 -2.37 -3.22
CA ARG A 54 -25.65 -3.00 -2.02
C ARG A 54 -24.87 -2.71 -0.76
N ILE A 55 -23.54 -2.75 -0.80
CA ILE A 55 -22.70 -2.40 0.35
C ILE A 55 -22.87 -0.91 0.70
N ALA A 56 -22.91 -0.02 -0.30
CA ALA A 56 -23.13 1.41 -0.08
C ALA A 56 -24.50 1.68 0.59
N ARG A 57 -25.53 0.97 0.18
CA ARG A 57 -26.86 1.03 0.79
C ARG A 57 -26.84 0.55 2.25
N MET A 58 -26.21 -0.58 2.53
CA MET A 58 -26.02 -1.08 3.89
C MET A 58 -25.27 -0.05 4.76
N LEU A 59 -24.20 0.53 4.25
CA LEU A 59 -23.44 1.56 4.97
C LEU A 59 -24.31 2.77 5.33
N THR A 60 -25.14 3.24 4.41
CA THR A 60 -25.95 4.47 4.61
C THR A 60 -27.24 4.22 5.37
N GLU A 61 -27.99 3.16 5.04
CA GLU A 61 -29.31 2.88 5.56
C GLU A 61 -29.27 2.07 6.87
N ASP A 62 -28.42 1.03 6.94
CA ASP A 62 -28.37 0.12 8.09
C ASP A 62 -27.35 0.57 9.14
N MET A 63 -26.18 1.04 8.70
CA MET A 63 -25.10 1.47 9.61
C MET A 63 -25.09 2.98 9.88
N GLY A 64 -25.84 3.79 9.12
CA GLY A 64 -25.94 5.22 9.34
C GLY A 64 -24.71 6.04 8.92
N VAL A 65 -23.88 5.50 8.01
CA VAL A 65 -22.73 6.23 7.44
C VAL A 65 -23.21 7.51 6.77
N ARG A 66 -22.52 8.62 7.08
CA ARG A 66 -22.75 9.94 6.49
C ARG A 66 -21.51 10.39 5.72
N PRO A 67 -21.66 11.29 4.73
CA PRO A 67 -20.52 11.86 4.02
C PRO A 67 -19.45 12.38 4.98
N GLY A 68 -18.19 12.02 4.75
CA GLY A 68 -17.04 12.35 5.58
C GLY A 68 -16.80 11.42 6.78
N ASN A 69 -17.69 10.46 7.09
CA ASN A 69 -17.39 9.43 8.07
C ASN A 69 -16.20 8.57 7.61
N ARG A 70 -15.29 8.26 8.55
CA ARG A 70 -14.14 7.41 8.27
C ARG A 70 -14.54 5.96 8.49
N VAL A 71 -14.36 5.16 7.45
CA VAL A 71 -14.69 3.74 7.43
C VAL A 71 -13.40 2.94 7.27
N LEU A 72 -13.03 2.19 8.30
CA LEU A 72 -11.85 1.32 8.27
C LEU A 72 -12.15 0.06 7.47
N LEU A 73 -11.22 -0.30 6.58
CA LEU A 73 -11.27 -1.54 5.81
C LEU A 73 -10.13 -2.47 6.24
N ARG A 74 -10.48 -3.71 6.62
CA ARG A 74 -9.53 -4.72 7.07
C ARG A 74 -9.77 -6.06 6.40
N GLY A 75 -8.79 -6.52 5.63
CA GLY A 75 -8.79 -7.80 4.96
C GLY A 75 -7.61 -7.94 4.00
N PRO A 76 -7.31 -9.14 3.52
CA PRO A 76 -6.36 -9.35 2.44
C PRO A 76 -6.94 -8.86 1.10
N ASN A 77 -6.06 -8.70 0.09
CA ASN A 77 -6.52 -8.39 -1.26
C ASN A 77 -7.52 -9.43 -1.75
N SER A 78 -8.73 -9.01 -2.00
CA SER A 78 -9.81 -9.87 -2.49
C SER A 78 -10.84 -9.06 -3.26
N PRO A 79 -11.68 -9.67 -4.09
CA PRO A 79 -12.80 -8.98 -4.75
C PRO A 79 -13.74 -8.27 -3.77
N TRP A 80 -13.95 -8.84 -2.57
CA TRP A 80 -14.78 -8.21 -1.53
C TRP A 80 -14.15 -6.96 -0.94
N LEU A 81 -12.84 -6.97 -0.69
CA LEU A 81 -12.14 -5.76 -0.22
C LEU A 81 -12.21 -4.64 -1.27
N ALA A 82 -12.08 -4.97 -2.55
CA ALA A 82 -12.25 -4.02 -3.65
C ALA A 82 -13.67 -3.43 -3.69
N ALA A 83 -14.70 -4.28 -3.54
CA ALA A 83 -16.09 -3.85 -3.48
C ALA A 83 -16.35 -2.93 -2.27
N CYS A 84 -15.83 -3.27 -1.08
CA CYS A 84 -15.93 -2.45 0.12
C CYS A 84 -15.26 -1.07 -0.08
N TRP A 85 -14.07 -1.03 -0.70
CA TRP A 85 -13.33 0.20 -0.97
C TRP A 85 -14.16 1.17 -1.84
N LEU A 86 -14.70 0.66 -2.94
CA LEU A 86 -15.55 1.44 -3.84
C LEU A 86 -16.88 1.87 -3.18
N ALA A 87 -17.47 0.99 -2.37
CA ALA A 87 -18.75 1.25 -1.71
C ALA A 87 -18.67 2.38 -0.67
N VAL A 88 -17.60 2.40 0.12
CA VAL A 88 -17.37 3.49 1.09
C VAL A 88 -17.28 4.83 0.38
N LEU A 89 -16.54 4.93 -0.70
CA LEU A 89 -16.40 6.16 -1.48
C LEU A 89 -17.72 6.54 -2.19
N LYS A 90 -18.41 5.57 -2.75
CA LYS A 90 -19.71 5.80 -3.39
C LYS A 90 -20.76 6.31 -2.40
N ALA A 91 -20.68 5.87 -1.14
CA ALA A 91 -21.49 6.37 -0.02
C ALA A 91 -21.02 7.74 0.54
N GLY A 92 -19.98 8.34 -0.03
CA GLY A 92 -19.39 9.61 0.45
C GLY A 92 -18.54 9.47 1.70
N GLY A 93 -18.22 8.25 2.12
CA GLY A 93 -17.32 7.98 3.25
C GLY A 93 -15.86 8.14 2.88
N VAL A 94 -15.01 8.24 3.89
CA VAL A 94 -13.54 8.30 3.76
C VAL A 94 -12.95 6.94 4.08
N VAL A 95 -12.21 6.35 3.15
CA VAL A 95 -11.61 5.03 3.33
C VAL A 95 -10.36 5.09 4.19
N VAL A 96 -10.25 4.17 5.15
CA VAL A 96 -9.03 3.93 5.95
C VAL A 96 -8.66 2.45 5.80
N THR A 97 -7.87 2.11 4.77
CA THR A 97 -7.46 0.71 4.55
C THR A 97 -6.23 0.38 5.39
N VAL A 98 -6.31 -0.71 6.13
CA VAL A 98 -5.23 -1.18 7.00
C VAL A 98 -4.80 -2.60 6.66
N LEU A 99 -3.54 -2.94 6.96
CA LEU A 99 -3.06 -4.31 6.84
C LEU A 99 -3.83 -5.24 7.79
N HIS A 100 -4.30 -6.37 7.27
CA HIS A 100 -5.02 -7.36 8.08
C HIS A 100 -4.17 -8.00 9.19
N VAL A 101 -2.84 -7.85 9.11
CA VAL A 101 -1.87 -8.39 10.10
C VAL A 101 -1.60 -7.45 11.28
N LEU A 102 -2.12 -6.21 11.27
CA LEU A 102 -1.98 -5.28 12.39
C LEU A 102 -2.63 -5.84 13.66
N ARG A 103 -2.04 -5.50 14.80
CA ARG A 103 -2.50 -5.94 16.11
C ARG A 103 -3.37 -4.88 16.79
N THR A 104 -4.02 -5.28 17.86
CA THR A 104 -4.97 -4.46 18.62
C THR A 104 -4.45 -3.06 18.95
N GLU A 105 -3.20 -2.92 19.41
CA GLU A 105 -2.61 -1.61 19.78
C GLU A 105 -2.42 -0.69 18.56
N GLU A 106 -1.93 -1.25 17.44
CA GLU A 106 -1.75 -0.51 16.20
C GLU A 106 -3.10 -0.04 15.65
N LEU A 107 -4.10 -0.92 15.69
CA LEU A 107 -5.47 -0.61 15.26
C LEU A 107 -6.12 0.45 16.16
N GLU A 108 -6.00 0.36 17.49
CA GLU A 108 -6.46 1.38 18.42
C GLU A 108 -5.90 2.75 18.08
N GLY A 109 -4.58 2.83 17.83
CA GLY A 109 -3.91 4.06 17.42
C GLY A 109 -4.50 4.68 16.14
N ILE A 110 -4.82 3.85 15.15
CA ILE A 110 -5.44 4.28 13.88
C ILE A 110 -6.90 4.72 14.12
N LEU A 111 -7.70 3.91 14.84
CA LEU A 111 -9.09 4.25 15.15
C LEU A 111 -9.20 5.62 15.80
N ARG A 112 -8.34 5.90 16.78
CA ARG A 112 -8.32 7.16 17.51
C ARG A 112 -7.84 8.33 16.65
N SER A 113 -6.71 8.16 15.96
CA SER A 113 -6.11 9.26 15.19
C SER A 113 -6.94 9.66 13.97
N ALA A 114 -7.60 8.70 13.30
CA ALA A 114 -8.50 8.98 12.20
C ALA A 114 -9.96 9.25 12.63
N CYS A 115 -10.29 9.15 13.92
CA CYS A 115 -11.69 9.23 14.41
C CYS A 115 -12.60 8.29 13.59
N VAL A 116 -12.24 7.02 13.53
CA VAL A 116 -12.97 6.01 12.74
C VAL A 116 -14.31 5.70 13.40
N SER A 117 -15.40 5.94 12.70
CA SER A 117 -16.77 5.68 13.20
C SER A 117 -17.31 4.31 12.80
N HIS A 118 -16.88 3.79 11.64
CA HIS A 118 -17.38 2.52 11.09
C HIS A 118 -16.22 1.67 10.56
N ALA A 119 -16.44 0.36 10.46
CA ALA A 119 -15.48 -0.54 9.85
C ALA A 119 -16.16 -1.67 9.07
N LEU A 120 -15.54 -2.09 7.98
CA LEU A 120 -15.83 -3.32 7.26
C LEU A 120 -14.62 -4.25 7.40
N CYS A 121 -14.81 -5.40 8.01
CA CYS A 121 -13.73 -6.33 8.34
C CYS A 121 -14.02 -7.72 7.80
N ASP A 122 -13.02 -8.35 7.19
CA ASP A 122 -13.06 -9.78 6.94
C ASP A 122 -13.15 -10.52 8.28
N ALA A 123 -14.15 -11.37 8.42
CA ALA A 123 -14.49 -12.05 9.67
C ALA A 123 -13.31 -12.82 10.28
N ARG A 124 -12.40 -13.31 9.45
CA ARG A 124 -11.18 -14.01 9.90
C ARG A 124 -10.21 -13.15 10.71
N PHE A 125 -10.36 -11.84 10.66
CA PHE A 125 -9.48 -10.87 11.32
C PHE A 125 -10.22 -9.93 12.28
N ALA A 126 -11.40 -10.33 12.75
CA ALA A 126 -12.27 -9.49 13.58
C ALA A 126 -11.70 -9.23 14.99
N ASP A 127 -11.12 -10.24 15.63
CA ASP A 127 -10.77 -10.23 17.06
C ASP A 127 -9.92 -9.03 17.50
N ASP A 128 -8.82 -8.79 16.79
CA ASP A 128 -7.93 -7.64 17.07
C ASP A 128 -8.65 -6.29 16.87
N LEU A 129 -9.54 -6.19 15.87
CA LEU A 129 -10.29 -4.97 15.58
C LEU A 129 -11.39 -4.72 16.61
N GLU A 130 -12.11 -5.76 17.03
CA GLU A 130 -13.13 -5.69 18.08
C GLU A 130 -12.50 -5.20 19.40
N ALA A 131 -11.37 -5.80 19.80
CA ALA A 131 -10.62 -5.38 20.98
C ALA A 131 -10.10 -3.93 20.86
N ALA A 132 -9.65 -3.52 19.68
CA ALA A 132 -9.20 -2.15 19.43
C ALA A 132 -10.36 -1.15 19.51
N ALA A 133 -11.55 -1.50 18.99
CA ALA A 133 -12.75 -0.67 19.03
C ALA A 133 -13.22 -0.44 20.48
N ASP A 134 -13.18 -1.49 21.31
CA ASP A 134 -13.52 -1.38 22.74
C ASP A 134 -12.55 -0.45 23.49
N ARG A 135 -11.25 -0.53 23.20
CA ARG A 135 -10.23 0.36 23.80
C ARG A 135 -10.33 1.80 23.31
N ALA A 136 -10.68 2.00 22.05
CA ALA A 136 -10.80 3.34 21.45
C ALA A 136 -12.08 4.07 21.87
N ALA A 137 -13.16 3.36 22.20
CA ALA A 137 -14.49 3.91 22.49
C ALA A 137 -14.49 5.06 23.53
N PRO A 138 -13.77 4.99 24.68
CA PRO A 138 -13.75 6.08 25.65
C PRO A 138 -13.14 7.39 25.09
N HIS A 139 -12.31 7.30 24.06
CA HIS A 139 -11.67 8.46 23.43
C HIS A 139 -12.50 9.02 22.27
N LEU A 140 -13.26 8.16 21.58
CA LEU A 140 -14.10 8.54 20.45
C LEU A 140 -15.49 9.02 20.87
N GLY A 141 -15.89 8.74 22.11
CA GLY A 141 -17.24 9.01 22.64
C GLY A 141 -18.25 7.92 22.32
N GLU A 142 -17.97 7.09 21.32
CA GLU A 142 -18.75 5.93 20.92
C GLU A 142 -17.85 4.81 20.38
N ARG A 143 -18.36 3.60 20.37
CA ARG A 143 -17.67 2.44 19.81
C ARG A 143 -17.78 2.47 18.28
N THR A 144 -16.67 2.20 17.59
CA THR A 144 -16.68 1.98 16.14
C THR A 144 -17.67 0.87 15.77
N ALA A 145 -18.62 1.17 14.88
CA ALA A 145 -19.59 0.19 14.37
C ALA A 145 -18.89 -0.72 13.34
N ILE A 146 -18.90 -2.04 13.60
CA ILE A 146 -18.20 -3.02 12.76
C ILE A 146 -19.21 -3.91 12.05
N ALA A 147 -19.10 -4.03 10.73
CA ALA A 147 -19.76 -5.06 9.95
C ALA A 147 -18.72 -6.04 9.42
N LEU A 148 -19.03 -7.33 9.49
CA LEU A 148 -18.16 -8.40 9.02
C LEU A 148 -18.58 -8.86 7.63
N TYR A 149 -17.62 -9.24 6.80
CA TYR A 149 -17.87 -9.92 5.53
C TYR A 149 -17.13 -11.26 5.47
N GLY A 150 -17.73 -12.23 4.79
CA GLY A 150 -17.20 -13.59 4.68
C GLY A 150 -17.55 -14.48 5.88
N ASP A 151 -18.49 -14.10 6.72
CA ASP A 151 -19.03 -14.91 7.84
C ASP A 151 -20.29 -15.69 7.45
N GLY A 152 -20.91 -15.35 6.30
CA GLY A 152 -22.16 -15.94 5.82
C GLY A 152 -23.40 -15.56 6.65
N GLY A 153 -23.26 -14.57 7.54
CA GLY A 153 -24.37 -14.06 8.36
C GLY A 153 -25.37 -13.22 7.56
N PRO A 154 -26.53 -12.91 8.14
CA PRO A 154 -27.58 -12.17 7.45
C PRO A 154 -27.21 -10.72 7.09
N GLN A 155 -26.17 -10.17 7.72
CA GLN A 155 -25.60 -8.85 7.43
C GLN A 155 -24.30 -8.92 6.62
N ASP A 156 -23.86 -10.13 6.24
CA ASP A 156 -22.70 -10.28 5.36
C ASP A 156 -22.98 -9.59 4.01
N PRO A 157 -22.15 -8.65 3.57
CA PRO A 157 -22.26 -8.01 2.26
C PRO A 157 -22.45 -8.97 1.10
N ALA A 158 -21.88 -10.17 1.17
CA ALA A 158 -22.05 -11.20 0.15
C ALA A 158 -23.50 -11.71 0.11
N VAL A 159 -24.06 -12.05 1.28
CA VAL A 159 -25.44 -12.52 1.42
C VAL A 159 -26.43 -11.42 1.01
N LEU A 160 -26.17 -10.19 1.44
CA LEU A 160 -27.00 -9.03 1.08
C LEU A 160 -26.96 -8.75 -0.42
N ALA A 161 -25.79 -8.85 -1.06
CA ALA A 161 -25.64 -8.63 -2.50
C ALA A 161 -26.38 -9.69 -3.34
N GLU A 162 -26.37 -10.95 -2.93
CA GLU A 162 -27.14 -12.01 -3.59
C GLU A 162 -28.65 -11.80 -3.45
N ARG A 163 -29.11 -11.38 -2.27
CA ARG A 163 -30.53 -11.07 -2.03
C ARG A 163 -30.98 -9.88 -2.89
N ALA A 164 -30.23 -8.79 -2.92
CA ALA A 164 -30.51 -7.61 -3.71
C ALA A 164 -30.60 -7.91 -5.22
N ALA A 165 -29.72 -8.77 -5.72
CA ALA A 165 -29.76 -9.21 -7.12
C ALA A 165 -31.04 -10.01 -7.44
N ALA A 166 -31.53 -10.82 -6.51
CA ALA A 166 -32.77 -11.57 -6.65
C ALA A 166 -34.03 -10.67 -6.59
N GLU A 167 -33.96 -9.57 -5.84
CA GLU A 167 -35.07 -8.61 -5.65
C GLU A 167 -35.12 -7.49 -6.71
N GLY A 168 -34.08 -7.37 -7.56
CA GLY A 168 -34.01 -6.35 -8.63
C GLY A 168 -33.87 -4.92 -8.08
N GLU A 169 -33.09 -4.73 -7.02
CA GLU A 169 -32.86 -3.41 -6.42
C GLU A 169 -32.31 -2.38 -7.45
N PRO A 170 -32.77 -1.12 -7.43
CA PRO A 170 -32.24 -0.09 -8.32
C PRO A 170 -30.77 0.25 -7.94
N PRO A 171 -29.98 0.78 -8.90
CA PRO A 171 -28.65 1.27 -8.61
C PRO A 171 -28.62 2.27 -7.46
N PHE A 172 -27.58 2.20 -6.61
CA PHE A 172 -27.34 3.21 -5.58
C PHE A 172 -26.67 4.43 -6.23
N PRO A 173 -27.28 5.64 -6.12
CA PRO A 173 -26.67 6.84 -6.66
C PRO A 173 -25.44 7.23 -5.82
N ALA A 174 -24.32 7.53 -6.48
CA ALA A 174 -23.14 8.01 -5.76
C ALA A 174 -23.46 9.34 -5.04
N VAL A 175 -22.96 9.45 -3.80
CA VAL A 175 -23.04 10.71 -3.06
C VAL A 175 -22.24 11.77 -3.81
N GLN A 176 -22.83 12.93 -4.02
CA GLN A 176 -22.18 14.05 -4.66
C GLN A 176 -21.06 14.57 -3.76
N THR A 177 -19.82 14.41 -4.20
CA THR A 177 -18.60 14.92 -3.54
C THR A 177 -17.89 15.90 -4.45
N ALA A 178 -17.10 16.79 -3.86
CA ALA A 178 -16.16 17.63 -4.60
C ALA A 178 -14.85 16.89 -4.86
N ALA A 179 -14.12 17.29 -5.88
CA ALA A 179 -12.81 16.75 -6.19
C ALA A 179 -11.81 16.91 -5.03
N ASP A 180 -12.00 17.97 -4.20
CA ASP A 180 -11.19 18.28 -3.03
C ASP A 180 -11.75 17.69 -1.72
N ASP A 181 -12.85 16.93 -1.75
CA ASP A 181 -13.29 16.18 -0.59
C ASP A 181 -12.33 15.01 -0.33
N VAL A 182 -12.15 14.69 0.96
CA VAL A 182 -11.27 13.60 1.37
C VAL A 182 -11.85 12.26 0.94
N ALA A 183 -11.09 11.52 0.15
CA ALA A 183 -11.43 10.18 -0.31
C ALA A 183 -10.84 9.08 0.60
N LEU A 184 -9.57 9.22 0.97
CA LEU A 184 -8.92 8.21 1.79
C LEU A 184 -7.86 8.78 2.73
N ILE A 185 -7.57 8.03 3.79
CA ILE A 185 -6.46 8.26 4.69
C ILE A 185 -5.58 7.01 4.64
N ALA A 186 -4.38 7.14 4.07
CA ALA A 186 -3.41 6.06 3.99
C ALA A 186 -2.38 6.18 5.11
N TYR A 187 -2.21 5.11 5.90
CA TYR A 187 -1.25 5.12 7.01
C TYR A 187 0.12 4.62 6.56
N THR A 188 1.16 5.30 7.02
CA THR A 188 2.56 4.93 6.81
C THR A 188 3.33 4.90 8.13
N SER A 189 4.35 4.05 8.20
CA SER A 189 5.26 3.99 9.35
C SER A 189 5.97 5.34 9.50
N GLY A 190 5.87 5.94 10.67
CA GLY A 190 6.66 7.14 10.99
C GLY A 190 8.01 6.76 11.57
N THR A 191 9.07 7.52 11.29
CA THR A 191 10.39 7.38 11.93
C THR A 191 10.34 7.44 13.46
N THR A 192 9.26 8.01 14.01
CA THR A 192 9.00 8.12 15.45
C THR A 192 8.17 6.97 16.02
N GLY A 193 8.00 5.85 15.31
CA GLY A 193 7.19 4.71 15.72
C GLY A 193 5.67 4.92 15.62
N ARG A 194 5.19 6.17 15.61
CA ARG A 194 3.75 6.44 15.46
C ARG A 194 3.35 6.55 14.01
N PRO A 195 2.38 5.77 13.52
CA PRO A 195 1.87 5.86 12.16
C PRO A 195 1.38 7.27 11.82
N LYS A 196 1.61 7.70 10.59
CA LYS A 196 1.13 8.97 10.04
C LYS A 196 -0.01 8.70 9.08
N GLY A 197 -1.14 9.38 9.23
CA GLY A 197 -2.24 9.34 8.28
C GLY A 197 -2.05 10.37 7.17
N CYS A 198 -1.85 9.91 5.94
CA CYS A 198 -1.78 10.76 4.75
C CYS A 198 -3.18 10.91 4.17
N VAL A 199 -3.67 12.14 4.11
CA VAL A 199 -5.00 12.48 3.59
C VAL A 199 -4.92 12.69 2.09
N HIS A 200 -5.78 12.01 1.32
CA HIS A 200 -5.89 12.15 -0.13
C HIS A 200 -7.32 12.46 -0.55
N PHE A 201 -7.45 13.23 -1.62
CA PHE A 201 -8.71 13.69 -2.17
C PHE A 201 -9.22 12.80 -3.32
N HIS A 202 -10.48 12.95 -3.68
CA HIS A 202 -11.03 12.23 -4.84
C HIS A 202 -10.22 12.50 -6.12
N ARG A 203 -9.77 13.74 -6.36
CA ARG A 203 -8.92 14.09 -7.50
C ARG A 203 -7.55 13.41 -7.48
N ASP A 204 -6.98 13.15 -6.30
CA ASP A 204 -5.67 12.51 -6.19
C ASP A 204 -5.73 11.06 -6.72
N VAL A 205 -6.85 10.37 -6.46
CA VAL A 205 -7.10 9.00 -6.96
C VAL A 205 -7.12 8.95 -8.49
N THR A 206 -7.76 9.92 -9.15
CA THR A 206 -7.76 9.99 -10.61
C THR A 206 -6.41 10.47 -11.16
N ALA A 207 -5.74 11.40 -10.47
CA ALA A 207 -4.47 11.97 -10.92
C ALA A 207 -3.35 10.94 -11.04
N ILE A 208 -3.25 9.95 -10.12
CA ILE A 208 -2.23 8.89 -10.26
C ILE A 208 -2.49 7.98 -11.46
N ALA A 209 -3.75 7.79 -11.83
CA ALA A 209 -4.11 7.04 -13.04
C ALA A 209 -3.82 7.85 -14.32
N ASP A 210 -4.07 9.15 -14.29
CA ASP A 210 -3.87 10.04 -15.44
C ASP A 210 -2.39 10.52 -15.59
N THR A 211 -1.52 10.17 -14.63
CA THR A 211 -0.06 10.43 -14.67
C THR A 211 0.74 9.15 -14.89
N PHE A 212 1.16 8.46 -13.83
CA PHE A 212 1.99 7.25 -13.93
C PHE A 212 1.35 6.17 -14.81
N SER A 213 0.08 5.85 -14.57
CA SER A 213 -0.58 4.80 -15.34
C SER A 213 -0.67 5.16 -16.83
N ALA A 214 -1.14 6.36 -17.17
CA ALA A 214 -1.32 6.77 -18.56
C ALA A 214 0.00 6.92 -19.33
N HIS A 215 1.03 7.50 -18.70
CA HIS A 215 2.26 7.90 -19.41
C HIS A 215 3.40 6.89 -19.30
N VAL A 216 3.49 6.12 -18.20
CA VAL A 216 4.57 5.18 -17.94
C VAL A 216 4.11 3.73 -18.11
N LEU A 217 3.08 3.33 -17.37
CA LEU A 217 2.57 1.96 -17.40
C LEU A 217 1.89 1.61 -18.73
N LYS A 218 1.09 2.52 -19.29
CA LYS A 218 0.37 2.38 -20.57
C LYS A 218 -0.46 1.08 -20.61
N PRO A 219 -1.42 0.91 -19.69
CA PRO A 219 -2.24 -0.29 -19.63
C PRO A 219 -3.17 -0.40 -20.84
N ARG A 220 -3.60 -1.62 -21.13
CA ARG A 220 -4.54 -1.94 -22.20
C ARG A 220 -5.79 -2.59 -21.63
N PRO A 221 -6.95 -2.45 -22.29
CA PRO A 221 -8.17 -3.12 -21.82
C PRO A 221 -8.06 -4.65 -21.74
N ASP A 222 -7.23 -5.28 -22.55
CA ASP A 222 -7.00 -6.73 -22.57
C ASP A 222 -5.92 -7.20 -21.57
N ASP A 223 -5.37 -6.31 -20.76
CA ASP A 223 -4.43 -6.68 -19.70
C ASP A 223 -5.12 -7.40 -18.54
N LEU A 224 -4.39 -8.33 -17.95
CA LEU A 224 -4.68 -8.91 -16.66
C LEU A 224 -3.59 -8.50 -15.66
N PHE A 225 -4.00 -7.77 -14.65
CA PHE A 225 -3.12 -7.31 -13.57
C PHE A 225 -3.05 -8.32 -12.44
N ALA A 226 -1.88 -8.47 -11.83
CA ALA A 226 -1.70 -9.15 -10.55
C ALA A 226 -0.51 -8.56 -9.79
N GLY A 227 -0.40 -8.87 -8.50
CA GLY A 227 0.72 -8.40 -7.69
C GLY A 227 0.66 -8.82 -6.23
N SER A 228 1.75 -8.52 -5.51
CA SER A 228 1.86 -8.80 -4.08
C SER A 228 1.47 -7.65 -3.16
N PRO A 229 1.55 -6.35 -3.54
CA PRO A 229 1.34 -5.29 -2.57
C PRO A 229 -0.14 -5.23 -2.14
N PRO A 230 -0.41 -5.13 -0.83
CA PRO A 230 -1.77 -5.00 -0.32
C PRO A 230 -2.39 -3.62 -0.64
N PHE A 231 -3.72 -3.54 -0.67
CA PHE A 231 -4.45 -2.28 -0.86
C PHE A 231 -4.21 -1.25 0.25
N ALA A 232 -3.77 -1.69 1.42
CA ALA A 232 -3.34 -0.81 2.49
C ALA A 232 -2.08 0.00 2.14
N PHE A 233 -1.33 -0.43 1.14
CA PHE A 233 -0.24 0.33 0.53
C PHE A 233 -0.72 0.99 -0.76
N THR A 234 -0.38 2.26 -0.92
CA THR A 234 -0.80 3.04 -2.09
C THR A 234 -0.27 2.45 -3.41
N PHE A 235 0.89 1.77 -3.38
CA PHE A 235 1.42 1.01 -4.51
C PHE A 235 0.49 -0.13 -4.94
N GLY A 236 -0.06 -0.89 -3.99
CA GLY A 236 -1.03 -1.95 -4.26
C GLY A 236 -2.39 -1.40 -4.67
N LEU A 237 -2.86 -0.35 -4.00
CA LEU A 237 -4.13 0.29 -4.32
C LEU A 237 -4.16 0.82 -5.76
N GLY A 238 -3.10 1.56 -6.16
CA GLY A 238 -2.97 2.06 -7.53
C GLY A 238 -2.85 0.92 -8.54
N GLY A 239 -1.84 0.05 -8.33
CA GLY A 239 -1.48 -1.01 -9.28
C GLY A 239 -2.52 -2.10 -9.47
N LEU A 240 -3.29 -2.45 -8.44
CA LEU A 240 -4.18 -3.61 -8.48
C LEU A 240 -5.68 -3.26 -8.45
N LEU A 241 -6.05 -1.99 -8.26
CA LEU A 241 -7.43 -1.56 -8.31
C LEU A 241 -7.63 -0.37 -9.24
N ILE A 242 -6.99 0.78 -8.97
CA ILE A 242 -7.27 2.04 -9.66
C ILE A 242 -6.87 1.96 -11.14
N PHE A 243 -5.65 1.51 -11.45
CA PHE A 243 -5.13 1.51 -12.83
C PHE A 243 -5.85 0.51 -13.74
N PRO A 244 -6.07 -0.77 -13.34
CA PRO A 244 -6.85 -1.68 -14.17
C PRO A 244 -8.28 -1.17 -14.40
N MET A 245 -8.97 -0.66 -13.38
CA MET A 245 -10.33 -0.11 -13.56
C MET A 245 -10.35 1.09 -14.53
N ARG A 246 -9.40 2.02 -14.40
CA ARG A 246 -9.29 3.19 -15.29
C ARG A 246 -9.09 2.79 -16.75
N ALA A 247 -8.37 1.69 -16.99
CA ALA A 247 -8.06 1.15 -18.32
C ALA A 247 -9.12 0.19 -18.88
N GLY A 248 -10.12 -0.22 -18.09
CA GLY A 248 -11.07 -1.27 -18.46
C GLY A 248 -10.42 -2.66 -18.51
N ALA A 249 -9.32 -2.84 -17.80
CA ALA A 249 -8.59 -4.09 -17.66
C ALA A 249 -9.09 -4.91 -16.46
N GLU A 250 -8.74 -6.18 -16.43
CA GLU A 250 -9.07 -7.08 -15.33
C GLU A 250 -7.94 -7.14 -14.30
N THR A 251 -8.25 -7.33 -13.02
CA THR A 251 -7.27 -7.59 -11.97
C THR A 251 -7.52 -8.92 -11.28
N LEU A 252 -6.42 -9.68 -11.04
CA LEU A 252 -6.41 -10.91 -10.24
C LEU A 252 -5.88 -10.58 -8.84
N LEU A 253 -6.76 -10.64 -7.87
CA LEU A 253 -6.45 -10.37 -6.46
C LEU A 253 -6.10 -11.66 -5.74
N LEU A 254 -4.93 -11.67 -5.08
CA LEU A 254 -4.39 -12.82 -4.37
C LEU A 254 -4.31 -12.50 -2.87
N GLU A 255 -4.95 -13.30 -2.03
CA GLU A 255 -4.87 -13.15 -0.56
C GLU A 255 -3.45 -13.39 -0.03
N LYS A 256 -2.74 -14.33 -0.63
CA LYS A 256 -1.35 -14.67 -0.33
C LYS A 256 -0.56 -14.63 -1.63
N ALA A 257 0.26 -13.63 -1.78
CA ALA A 257 0.98 -13.32 -3.02
C ALA A 257 2.50 -13.42 -2.87
N GLY A 258 2.98 -14.53 -2.29
CA GLY A 258 4.42 -14.84 -2.27
C GLY A 258 4.97 -15.11 -3.68
N PRO A 259 6.31 -15.08 -3.86
CA PRO A 259 6.95 -15.20 -5.18
C PRO A 259 6.53 -16.44 -5.97
N GLU A 260 6.45 -17.61 -5.34
CA GLU A 260 6.00 -18.86 -5.96
C GLU A 260 4.53 -18.77 -6.44
N ARG A 261 3.64 -18.19 -5.61
CA ARG A 261 2.23 -18.02 -5.97
C ARG A 261 2.05 -17.01 -7.10
N LEU A 262 2.87 -15.94 -7.14
CA LEU A 262 2.89 -14.98 -8.24
C LEU A 262 3.34 -15.63 -9.54
N ALA A 263 4.45 -16.38 -9.53
CA ALA A 263 4.94 -17.10 -10.70
C ALA A 263 3.89 -18.08 -11.25
N ARG A 264 3.24 -18.83 -10.35
CA ARG A 264 2.14 -19.72 -10.71
C ARG A 264 0.94 -18.97 -11.30
N ALA A 265 0.55 -17.84 -10.71
CA ALA A 265 -0.54 -17.02 -11.22
C ALA A 265 -0.24 -16.48 -12.64
N VAL A 266 1.00 -16.05 -12.89
CA VAL A 266 1.42 -15.63 -14.24
C VAL A 266 1.26 -16.78 -15.24
N ALA A 267 1.71 -18.00 -14.87
CA ALA A 267 1.67 -19.16 -15.74
C ALA A 267 0.23 -19.63 -16.05
N GLU A 268 -0.58 -19.80 -15.00
CA GLU A 268 -1.91 -20.41 -15.07
C GLU A 268 -2.98 -19.44 -15.57
N GLU A 269 -2.94 -18.20 -15.09
CA GLU A 269 -3.95 -17.19 -15.37
C GLU A 269 -3.55 -16.24 -16.52
N ARG A 270 -2.30 -16.35 -17.03
CA ARG A 270 -1.73 -15.54 -18.09
C ARG A 270 -1.71 -14.04 -17.77
N VAL A 271 -1.24 -13.70 -16.57
CA VAL A 271 -1.06 -12.32 -16.13
C VAL A 271 -0.15 -11.56 -17.11
N THR A 272 -0.53 -10.35 -17.49
CA THR A 272 0.21 -9.51 -18.44
C THR A 272 0.90 -8.32 -17.77
N VAL A 273 0.38 -7.87 -16.61
CA VAL A 273 0.94 -6.76 -15.84
C VAL A 273 1.16 -7.20 -14.40
N LEU A 274 2.42 -7.13 -13.94
CA LEU A 274 2.80 -7.59 -12.61
C LEU A 274 3.34 -6.43 -11.76
N PHE A 275 2.81 -6.29 -10.54
CA PHE A 275 3.26 -5.33 -9.53
C PHE A 275 3.86 -6.07 -8.33
N THR A 276 5.16 -5.89 -8.07
CA THR A 276 5.79 -6.47 -6.86
C THR A 276 7.11 -5.77 -6.53
N ALA A 277 7.74 -6.15 -5.41
CA ALA A 277 9.02 -5.60 -4.97
C ALA A 277 10.22 -6.29 -5.66
N PRO A 278 11.40 -5.65 -5.73
CA PRO A 278 12.64 -6.23 -6.27
C PRO A 278 13.00 -7.60 -5.70
N THR A 279 12.83 -7.78 -4.39
CA THR A 279 13.09 -9.05 -3.70
C THR A 279 12.22 -10.19 -4.22
N ALA A 280 10.95 -9.93 -4.58
CA ALA A 280 10.07 -10.94 -5.16
C ALA A 280 10.46 -11.27 -6.60
N TYR A 281 10.85 -10.30 -7.43
CA TYR A 281 11.37 -10.56 -8.78
C TYR A 281 12.60 -11.46 -8.73
N ARG A 282 13.55 -11.19 -7.82
CA ARG A 282 14.72 -12.04 -7.63
C ARG A 282 14.34 -13.44 -7.18
N ALA A 283 13.43 -13.57 -6.22
CA ALA A 283 12.99 -14.88 -5.72
C ALA A 283 12.26 -15.71 -6.79
N MET A 284 11.54 -15.06 -7.70
CA MET A 284 10.91 -15.72 -8.86
C MET A 284 11.92 -16.26 -9.87
N LEU A 285 13.17 -15.80 -9.87
CA LEU A 285 14.26 -16.29 -10.73
C LEU A 285 15.11 -17.36 -10.07
N SER A 286 14.91 -17.67 -8.78
CA SER A 286 15.71 -18.67 -8.07
C SER A 286 15.45 -20.08 -8.59
N GLU A 287 16.46 -20.97 -8.48
CA GLU A 287 16.46 -22.35 -8.99
C GLU A 287 15.35 -23.27 -8.46
N SER A 288 14.62 -22.82 -7.43
CA SER A 288 13.45 -23.53 -6.90
C SER A 288 12.24 -23.58 -7.86
N LEU A 289 12.32 -22.83 -8.94
CA LEU A 289 11.30 -22.81 -9.98
C LEU A 289 11.86 -23.50 -11.24
N PRO A 290 11.33 -24.66 -11.73
CA PRO A 290 11.89 -25.45 -12.84
C PRO A 290 11.94 -24.70 -14.18
N ASP A 291 12.73 -25.19 -15.16
CA ASP A 291 12.90 -24.69 -16.55
C ASP A 291 11.60 -24.38 -17.35
N ALA A 292 10.45 -24.82 -16.84
CA ALA A 292 9.13 -24.45 -17.35
C ALA A 292 8.83 -22.93 -17.22
N HIS A 293 9.63 -22.14 -16.48
CA HIS A 293 9.30 -20.79 -16.07
C HIS A 293 9.52 -19.71 -17.14
N ALA A 294 10.55 -19.80 -17.98
CA ALA A 294 10.70 -18.86 -19.07
C ALA A 294 9.47 -18.88 -20.01
N ARG A 295 8.87 -20.08 -20.17
CA ARG A 295 7.59 -20.23 -20.89
C ARG A 295 6.40 -19.78 -20.04
N ALA A 296 6.46 -19.98 -18.73
CA ALA A 296 5.42 -19.60 -17.79
C ALA A 296 5.26 -18.08 -17.68
N LEU A 297 6.37 -17.32 -17.73
CA LEU A 297 6.38 -15.87 -17.64
C LEU A 297 6.15 -15.15 -18.99
N SER A 298 5.97 -15.91 -20.08
CA SER A 298 5.86 -15.37 -21.46
C SER A 298 4.61 -14.51 -21.72
N SER A 299 3.63 -14.49 -20.82
CA SER A 299 2.46 -13.63 -20.92
C SER A 299 2.73 -12.20 -20.43
N LEU A 300 3.79 -12.01 -19.64
CA LEU A 300 4.11 -10.71 -19.06
C LEU A 300 4.49 -9.69 -20.16
N ARG A 301 3.88 -8.53 -20.07
CA ARG A 301 4.14 -7.38 -20.95
C ARG A 301 4.72 -6.20 -20.17
N ARG A 302 4.29 -6.02 -18.93
CA ARG A 302 4.72 -4.96 -18.02
C ARG A 302 4.99 -5.53 -16.65
N CYS A 303 6.14 -5.17 -16.11
CA CYS A 303 6.56 -5.55 -14.75
C CYS A 303 6.97 -4.29 -14.01
N VAL A 304 6.27 -3.95 -12.93
CA VAL A 304 6.50 -2.74 -12.14
C VAL A 304 7.12 -3.12 -10.80
N SER A 305 8.24 -2.49 -10.49
CA SER A 305 9.02 -2.67 -9.27
C SER A 305 9.00 -1.38 -8.45
N ALA A 306 8.65 -1.47 -7.18
CA ALA A 306 8.72 -0.36 -6.23
C ALA A 306 8.74 -0.86 -4.78
N GLY A 307 8.89 0.08 -3.83
CA GLY A 307 8.92 -0.20 -2.40
C GLY A 307 10.32 -0.47 -1.84
N GLU A 308 11.27 -0.81 -2.69
CA GLU A 308 12.69 -1.00 -2.39
C GLU A 308 13.53 -0.47 -3.55
N HIS A 309 14.82 -0.25 -3.31
CA HIS A 309 15.75 0.01 -4.40
C HIS A 309 15.88 -1.23 -5.30
N LEU A 310 15.76 -1.03 -6.62
CA LEU A 310 15.97 -2.08 -7.62
C LEU A 310 17.46 -2.11 -8.04
N PRO A 311 18.25 -3.10 -7.59
CA PRO A 311 19.63 -3.26 -8.06
C PRO A 311 19.70 -3.58 -9.56
N GLU A 312 20.68 -3.01 -10.28
CA GLU A 312 20.91 -3.29 -11.68
C GLU A 312 21.06 -4.80 -11.98
N ALA A 313 21.72 -5.54 -11.07
CA ALA A 313 21.88 -6.98 -11.21
C ALA A 313 20.52 -7.74 -11.24
N VAL A 314 19.55 -7.32 -10.42
CA VAL A 314 18.20 -7.92 -10.42
C VAL A 314 17.46 -7.55 -11.70
N TRP A 315 17.59 -6.30 -12.13
CA TRP A 315 16.99 -5.85 -13.39
C TRP A 315 17.52 -6.66 -14.59
N SER A 316 18.86 -6.80 -14.69
CA SER A 316 19.53 -7.52 -15.78
C SER A 316 19.16 -9.01 -15.80
N ALA A 317 19.21 -9.68 -14.64
CA ALA A 317 18.84 -11.08 -14.52
C ALA A 317 17.36 -11.34 -14.92
N TRP A 318 16.45 -10.43 -14.54
CA TRP A 318 15.04 -10.52 -14.94
C TRP A 318 14.89 -10.34 -16.47
N TYR A 319 15.56 -9.34 -17.05
CA TYR A 319 15.49 -9.09 -18.47
C TYR A 319 16.07 -10.24 -19.30
N GLU A 320 17.21 -10.80 -18.89
CA GLU A 320 17.82 -11.99 -19.52
C GLU A 320 16.89 -13.21 -19.49
N ALA A 321 16.21 -13.43 -18.37
CA ALA A 321 15.33 -14.59 -18.20
C ALA A 321 13.99 -14.45 -18.94
N THR A 322 13.44 -13.24 -19.05
CA THR A 322 12.05 -13.05 -19.50
C THR A 322 11.92 -12.22 -20.78
N GLY A 323 12.93 -11.43 -21.15
CA GLY A 323 12.87 -10.43 -22.22
C GLY A 323 12.00 -9.20 -21.86
N VAL A 324 11.45 -9.12 -20.65
CA VAL A 324 10.58 -8.03 -20.20
C VAL A 324 11.38 -7.04 -19.34
N LYS A 325 11.40 -5.77 -19.73
CA LYS A 325 12.04 -4.71 -18.95
C LYS A 325 11.28 -4.43 -17.67
N LEU A 326 11.96 -4.39 -16.51
CA LEU A 326 11.37 -3.92 -15.26
C LEU A 326 11.21 -2.39 -15.30
N ILE A 327 10.01 -1.92 -15.02
CA ILE A 327 9.70 -0.50 -14.78
C ILE A 327 9.96 -0.26 -13.29
N ASP A 328 11.08 0.37 -12.97
CA ASP A 328 11.36 0.80 -11.60
C ASP A 328 10.65 2.11 -11.28
N GLY A 329 10.33 2.34 -10.01
CA GLY A 329 9.71 3.58 -9.60
C GLY A 329 9.86 3.90 -8.13
N ILE A 330 10.11 5.17 -7.82
CA ILE A 330 9.94 5.66 -6.46
C ILE A 330 8.59 6.33 -6.32
N GLY A 331 7.88 5.90 -5.30
CA GLY A 331 6.64 6.47 -4.81
C GLY A 331 6.68 6.68 -3.32
N ALA A 332 5.70 7.38 -2.80
CA ALA A 332 5.50 7.58 -1.37
C ALA A 332 4.00 7.55 -1.06
N THR A 333 3.64 7.14 0.16
CA THR A 333 2.24 7.22 0.63
C THR A 333 1.73 8.65 0.53
N GLU A 334 2.59 9.61 0.83
CA GLU A 334 2.32 11.05 0.78
C GLU A 334 2.00 11.58 -0.63
N MET A 335 2.47 10.87 -1.67
CA MET A 335 2.24 11.19 -3.08
C MET A 335 1.24 10.23 -3.74
N LEU A 336 0.64 9.36 -2.96
CA LEU A 336 -0.32 8.32 -3.33
C LEU A 336 0.23 7.23 -4.25
N HIS A 337 1.24 7.49 -5.09
CA HIS A 337 1.86 6.49 -5.97
C HIS A 337 3.25 6.94 -6.45
N ILE A 338 3.72 6.32 -7.54
CA ILE A 338 5.01 6.57 -8.17
C ILE A 338 5.02 7.95 -8.85
N PHE A 339 6.08 8.73 -8.61
CA PHE A 339 6.30 10.07 -9.17
C PHE A 339 7.62 10.22 -9.95
N ILE A 340 8.55 9.26 -9.84
CA ILE A 340 9.75 9.12 -10.70
C ILE A 340 9.77 7.69 -11.22
N SER A 341 9.92 7.53 -12.54
CA SER A 341 10.00 6.23 -13.21
C SER A 341 10.47 6.40 -14.66
N ALA A 342 10.66 5.28 -15.34
CA ALA A 342 10.90 5.23 -16.79
C ALA A 342 10.26 3.98 -17.39
N SER A 343 9.90 4.02 -18.65
CA SER A 343 9.39 2.86 -19.38
C SER A 343 10.01 2.72 -20.76
N ASP A 344 9.86 1.55 -21.34
CA ASP A 344 10.29 1.24 -22.70
C ASP A 344 11.81 1.49 -22.92
N ASP A 345 12.18 2.30 -23.88
CA ASP A 345 13.58 2.61 -24.22
C ASP A 345 14.20 3.71 -23.34
N ASP A 346 13.38 4.39 -22.52
CA ASP A 346 13.87 5.35 -21.55
C ASP A 346 14.40 4.68 -20.25
N ILE A 347 14.26 3.37 -20.09
CA ILE A 347 14.78 2.65 -18.92
C ILE A 347 16.30 2.60 -18.99
N ARG A 348 16.95 3.05 -17.90
CA ARG A 348 18.39 2.87 -17.63
C ARG A 348 18.55 1.99 -16.40
N PRO A 349 19.09 0.76 -16.54
CA PRO A 349 19.30 -0.14 -15.40
C PRO A 349 20.07 0.54 -14.26
N GLY A 350 19.61 0.36 -13.02
CA GLY A 350 20.16 1.02 -11.83
C GLY A 350 19.66 2.45 -11.57
N SER A 351 19.03 3.11 -12.55
CA SER A 351 18.34 4.38 -12.36
C SER A 351 16.87 4.16 -12.08
N THR A 352 16.29 4.97 -11.20
CA THR A 352 14.84 4.99 -10.98
C THR A 352 14.08 5.63 -12.15
N GLY A 353 14.74 6.47 -12.96
CA GLY A 353 14.13 7.12 -14.12
C GLY A 353 14.08 8.64 -14.00
N ARG A 354 13.04 9.24 -14.58
CA ARG A 354 12.76 10.69 -14.60
C ARG A 354 11.45 11.00 -13.93
N ALA A 355 11.20 12.29 -13.62
CA ALA A 355 9.90 12.71 -13.12
C ALA A 355 8.77 12.29 -14.08
N VAL A 356 7.75 11.64 -13.52
CA VAL A 356 6.55 11.24 -14.27
C VAL A 356 5.82 12.49 -14.78
N PRO A 357 5.30 12.52 -16.02
CA PRO A 357 4.53 13.66 -16.51
C PRO A 357 3.45 14.12 -15.53
N GLY A 358 3.45 15.41 -15.21
CA GLY A 358 2.60 16.01 -14.17
C GLY A 358 3.33 16.27 -12.85
N PHE A 359 4.47 15.61 -12.61
CA PHE A 359 5.33 15.86 -11.46
C PHE A 359 6.60 16.62 -11.85
N THR A 360 7.16 17.33 -10.89
CA THR A 360 8.50 17.94 -10.94
C THR A 360 9.30 17.37 -9.78
N ALA A 361 10.50 16.89 -10.06
CA ALA A 361 11.41 16.36 -9.04
C ALA A 361 12.75 17.11 -9.09
N GLU A 362 13.34 17.33 -7.93
CA GLU A 362 14.64 17.98 -7.76
C GLU A 362 15.45 17.25 -6.69
N VAL A 363 16.78 17.39 -6.79
CA VAL A 363 17.71 17.04 -5.71
C VAL A 363 18.12 18.34 -5.04
N LEU A 364 17.87 18.47 -3.73
CA LEU A 364 18.14 19.70 -2.97
C LEU A 364 19.35 19.52 -2.05
N ASP A 365 20.17 20.57 -1.97
CA ASP A 365 21.26 20.68 -0.98
C ASP A 365 20.71 20.91 0.45
N ASP A 366 21.61 21.06 1.42
CA ASP A 366 21.23 21.28 2.83
C ASP A 366 20.55 22.64 3.04
N GLU A 367 20.80 23.63 2.18
CA GLU A 367 20.16 24.95 2.19
C GLU A 367 18.84 24.98 1.42
N GLY A 368 18.39 23.85 0.85
CA GLY A 368 17.11 23.72 0.12
C GLY A 368 17.16 24.27 -1.32
N ARG A 369 18.35 24.50 -1.88
CA ARG A 369 18.54 24.91 -3.27
C ARG A 369 18.77 23.69 -4.16
N PRO A 370 18.45 23.75 -5.47
CA PRO A 370 18.79 22.67 -6.39
C PRO A 370 20.30 22.35 -6.37
N ALA A 371 20.65 21.10 -6.10
CA ALA A 371 22.02 20.62 -6.16
C ALA A 371 22.48 20.52 -7.63
N PRO A 372 23.77 20.76 -7.92
CA PRO A 372 24.32 20.51 -9.24
C PRO A 372 24.16 19.05 -9.68
N ASP A 373 24.06 18.79 -10.98
CA ASP A 373 24.03 17.43 -11.51
C ASP A 373 25.26 16.63 -11.06
N GLY A 374 25.05 15.38 -10.69
CA GLY A 374 26.09 14.49 -10.14
C GLY A 374 26.36 14.65 -8.64
N VAL A 375 25.75 15.64 -7.97
CA VAL A 375 25.92 15.86 -6.52
C VAL A 375 24.76 15.22 -5.76
N PRO A 376 25.03 14.40 -4.73
CA PRO A 376 23.99 13.83 -3.88
C PRO A 376 23.25 14.90 -3.06
N GLY A 377 21.96 14.73 -2.84
CA GLY A 377 21.15 15.58 -2.01
C GLY A 377 19.77 14.98 -1.71
N ARG A 378 18.92 15.73 -1.04
CA ARG A 378 17.58 15.29 -0.63
C ARG A 378 16.63 15.31 -1.81
N LEU A 379 15.93 14.20 -2.05
CA LEU A 379 14.90 14.13 -3.08
C LEU A 379 13.67 14.95 -2.66
N ALA A 380 13.25 15.85 -3.53
CA ALA A 380 12.09 16.70 -3.39
C ALA A 380 11.17 16.57 -4.59
N VAL A 381 9.85 16.56 -4.38
CA VAL A 381 8.84 16.40 -5.43
C VAL A 381 7.67 17.36 -5.28
N ARG A 382 7.13 17.82 -6.41
CA ARG A 382 5.88 18.58 -6.56
C ARG A 382 5.04 17.94 -7.64
N GLY A 383 3.70 18.01 -7.49
CA GLY A 383 2.82 17.44 -8.50
C GLY A 383 1.34 17.68 -8.20
N PRO A 384 0.45 17.00 -8.92
CA PRO A 384 -0.99 17.11 -8.72
C PRO A 384 -1.44 16.49 -7.38
N VAL A 385 -0.60 15.65 -6.77
CA VAL A 385 -0.79 15.04 -5.46
C VAL A 385 0.32 15.52 -4.53
N GLY A 386 0.04 15.67 -3.24
CA GLY A 386 1.02 16.09 -2.25
C GLY A 386 0.63 15.70 -0.83
N CYS A 387 1.61 15.73 0.06
CA CYS A 387 1.45 15.34 1.45
C CYS A 387 0.48 16.25 2.20
N ARG A 388 -0.49 15.61 2.88
CA ARG A 388 -1.33 16.21 3.92
C ARG A 388 -1.44 15.23 5.07
N TYR A 389 -0.66 15.44 6.12
CA TYR A 389 -0.78 14.61 7.30
C TYR A 389 -1.99 15.02 8.15
N LEU A 390 -2.73 14.02 8.63
CA LEU A 390 -3.88 14.21 9.49
C LEU A 390 -3.44 14.71 10.88
N ALA A 391 -3.68 16.00 11.16
CA ALA A 391 -3.38 16.65 12.44
C ALA A 391 -1.98 16.34 13.00
N ASP A 392 -0.94 16.35 12.15
CA ASP A 392 0.41 15.95 12.50
C ASP A 392 1.44 17.05 12.14
N GLU A 393 2.20 17.50 13.14
CA GLU A 393 3.20 18.58 12.96
C GLU A 393 4.37 18.19 12.07
N ARG A 394 4.59 16.88 11.85
CA ARG A 394 5.60 16.38 10.90
C ARG A 394 5.34 16.87 9.48
N GLN A 395 4.12 17.36 9.18
CA GLN A 395 3.77 18.07 7.95
C GLN A 395 4.79 19.15 7.58
N ARG A 396 5.23 19.95 8.55
CA ARG A 396 6.17 21.08 8.31
C ARG A 396 7.57 20.62 7.94
N ARG A 397 7.94 19.37 8.32
CA ARG A 397 9.23 18.80 7.94
C ARG A 397 9.17 18.15 6.57
N TYR A 398 8.02 17.59 6.22
CA TYR A 398 7.84 16.91 4.95
C TYR A 398 7.56 17.90 3.81
N VAL A 399 6.77 18.95 4.06
CA VAL A 399 6.47 19.99 3.06
C VAL A 399 7.22 21.27 3.41
N GLN A 400 8.19 21.64 2.57
CA GLN A 400 9.04 22.82 2.69
C GLN A 400 8.99 23.61 1.39
N ASP A 401 8.58 24.87 1.42
CA ASP A 401 8.48 25.76 0.26
C ASP A 401 7.73 25.16 -0.94
N GLY A 402 6.68 24.36 -0.65
CA GLY A 402 5.88 23.64 -1.63
C GLY A 402 6.51 22.36 -2.18
N TRP A 403 7.70 21.96 -1.72
CA TRP A 403 8.31 20.67 -2.00
C TRP A 403 7.95 19.63 -0.96
N ASN A 404 7.64 18.42 -1.40
CA ASN A 404 7.54 17.24 -0.56
C ASN A 404 8.93 16.59 -0.46
N ILE A 405 9.54 16.59 0.73
CA ILE A 405 10.88 16.05 0.98
C ILE A 405 10.73 14.59 1.41
N THR A 406 11.16 13.66 0.55
CA THR A 406 10.78 12.23 0.69
C THR A 406 11.56 11.48 1.78
N GLY A 407 12.67 12.02 2.27
CA GLY A 407 13.58 11.31 3.17
C GLY A 407 14.56 10.38 2.44
N ASP A 408 14.61 10.47 1.12
CA ASP A 408 15.57 9.71 0.30
C ASP A 408 16.67 10.64 -0.23
N THR A 409 17.88 10.09 -0.33
CA THR A 409 19.04 10.75 -0.95
C THR A 409 19.22 10.24 -2.36
N TYR A 410 19.26 11.16 -3.32
CA TYR A 410 19.41 10.89 -4.75
C TYR A 410 20.52 11.73 -5.39
N VAL A 411 20.94 11.30 -6.56
CA VAL A 411 21.74 12.10 -7.51
C VAL A 411 20.92 12.25 -8.78
N ARG A 412 20.85 13.45 -9.34
CA ARG A 412 20.34 13.68 -10.70
C ARG A 412 21.53 13.77 -11.65
N ASP A 413 21.47 13.08 -12.78
CA ASP A 413 22.47 13.24 -13.84
C ASP A 413 22.11 14.35 -14.85
N ALA A 414 23.03 14.67 -15.75
CA ALA A 414 22.87 15.72 -16.76
C ALA A 414 21.73 15.44 -17.77
N ASP A 415 21.30 14.19 -17.91
CA ASP A 415 20.16 13.78 -18.74
C ASP A 415 18.82 13.79 -17.97
N GLY A 416 18.85 14.18 -16.68
CA GLY A 416 17.68 14.29 -15.82
C GLY A 416 17.21 12.98 -15.20
N TYR A 417 18.04 11.93 -15.20
CA TYR A 417 17.76 10.68 -14.52
C TYR A 417 18.14 10.75 -13.05
N PHE A 418 17.30 10.11 -12.21
CA PHE A 418 17.47 10.05 -10.77
C PHE A 418 18.05 8.69 -10.35
N TRP A 419 19.13 8.74 -9.54
CA TRP A 419 19.90 7.59 -9.08
C TRP A 419 19.84 7.53 -7.55
N TYR A 420 19.25 6.47 -7.00
CA TYR A 420 19.14 6.25 -5.55
C TYR A 420 20.51 6.12 -4.90
N ARG A 421 20.65 6.66 -3.69
CA ARG A 421 21.87 6.52 -2.87
C ARG A 421 21.59 5.87 -1.51
N SER A 422 20.68 6.44 -0.74
CA SER A 422 20.36 5.96 0.61
C SER A 422 19.04 6.57 1.10
N ARG A 423 18.57 6.11 2.24
CA ARG A 423 17.60 6.85 3.04
C ARG A 423 18.32 7.73 4.07
N SER A 424 17.72 8.86 4.39
CA SER A 424 18.18 9.81 5.40
C SER A 424 17.41 9.69 6.71
N ASP A 425 16.48 8.73 6.83
CA ASP A 425 15.69 8.45 8.02
C ASP A 425 15.95 7.02 8.54
N ASP A 426 15.55 6.73 9.80
CA ASP A 426 15.73 5.44 10.46
C ASP A 426 14.67 4.40 10.07
N ILE A 427 14.22 4.43 8.82
CA ILE A 427 13.30 3.43 8.29
C ILE A 427 14.06 2.23 7.75
N ILE A 428 13.76 1.05 8.30
CA ILE A 428 14.25 -0.23 7.82
C ILE A 428 13.31 -0.71 6.70
N VAL A 429 13.84 -0.93 5.50
CA VAL A 429 13.07 -1.46 4.38
C VAL A 429 13.34 -2.95 4.23
N SER A 430 12.37 -3.79 4.62
CA SER A 430 12.48 -5.25 4.60
C SER A 430 11.39 -5.88 3.73
N ALA A 431 11.79 -6.48 2.60
CA ALA A 431 10.87 -7.13 1.64
C ALA A 431 9.66 -6.24 1.27
N GLY A 432 9.89 -4.95 1.00
CA GLY A 432 8.86 -3.95 0.64
C GLY A 432 8.10 -3.35 1.81
N TYR A 433 8.39 -3.74 3.05
CA TYR A 433 7.76 -3.17 4.24
C TYR A 433 8.68 -2.12 4.86
N ASN A 434 8.12 -0.93 5.10
CA ASN A 434 8.77 0.13 5.87
C ASN A 434 8.53 -0.12 7.36
N ILE A 435 9.61 -0.29 8.11
CA ILE A 435 9.61 -0.59 9.55
C ILE A 435 10.31 0.55 10.26
N ALA A 436 9.61 1.22 11.18
CA ALA A 436 10.23 2.20 12.05
C ALA A 436 11.02 1.47 13.14
N ALA A 437 12.32 1.71 13.20
CA ALA A 437 13.19 1.10 14.22
C ALA A 437 12.67 1.40 15.64
N MET A 438 12.31 2.64 15.89
CA MET A 438 11.81 3.12 17.19
C MET A 438 10.55 2.38 17.66
N GLU A 439 9.64 2.02 16.76
CA GLU A 439 8.42 1.26 17.12
C GLU A 439 8.75 -0.12 17.70
N VAL A 440 9.75 -0.79 17.12
CA VAL A 440 10.23 -2.10 17.60
C VAL A 440 11.00 -1.94 18.91
N GLU A 441 11.79 -0.87 19.06
CA GLU A 441 12.49 -0.51 20.30
C GLU A 441 11.51 -0.29 21.45
N GLU A 442 10.45 0.50 21.23
CA GLU A 442 9.42 0.76 22.24
C GLU A 442 8.73 -0.53 22.72
N VAL A 443 8.46 -1.47 21.81
CA VAL A 443 7.91 -2.77 22.16
C VAL A 443 8.89 -3.58 22.99
N LEU A 444 10.15 -3.67 22.57
CA LEU A 444 11.19 -4.39 23.31
C LEU A 444 11.39 -3.83 24.70
N MET A 445 11.39 -2.51 24.86
CA MET A 445 11.54 -1.82 26.16
C MET A 445 10.40 -2.07 27.14
N ARG A 446 9.22 -2.50 26.70
CA ARG A 446 8.13 -2.92 27.57
C ARG A 446 8.31 -4.34 28.12
N SER A 447 9.21 -5.12 27.55
CA SER A 447 9.50 -6.45 28.05
C SER A 447 10.30 -6.40 29.36
N PRO A 448 9.92 -7.15 30.40
CA PRO A 448 10.67 -7.21 31.65
C PRO A 448 12.08 -7.82 31.49
N LEU A 449 12.35 -8.44 30.35
CA LEU A 449 13.65 -9.03 30.01
C LEU A 449 14.65 -8.01 29.47
N VAL A 450 14.21 -6.76 29.17
CA VAL A 450 15.02 -5.75 28.48
C VAL A 450 15.25 -4.54 29.37
N ARG A 451 16.52 -4.13 29.47
CA ARG A 451 16.92 -2.87 30.11
C ARG A 451 17.03 -1.73 29.08
N GLU A 452 17.68 -1.99 27.96
CA GLU A 452 17.82 -1.06 26.84
C GLU A 452 17.75 -1.84 25.52
N ALA A 453 17.23 -1.21 24.48
CA ALA A 453 17.21 -1.79 23.14
C ALA A 453 17.50 -0.72 22.07
N ALA A 454 18.23 -1.11 21.04
CA ALA A 454 18.37 -0.37 19.80
C ALA A 454 18.04 -1.31 18.63
N VAL A 455 17.38 -0.78 17.61
CA VAL A 455 16.97 -1.56 16.44
C VAL A 455 17.54 -0.94 15.18
N VAL A 456 18.16 -1.78 14.35
CA VAL A 456 18.79 -1.35 13.09
C VAL A 456 18.42 -2.29 11.95
N GLY A 457 18.42 -1.75 10.72
CA GLY A 457 18.39 -2.56 9.52
C GLY A 457 19.79 -3.09 9.21
N VAL A 458 19.89 -4.39 8.97
CA VAL A 458 21.14 -4.99 8.47
C VAL A 458 20.90 -5.59 7.09
N PRO A 459 21.89 -5.52 6.17
CA PRO A 459 21.75 -6.08 4.83
C PRO A 459 21.41 -7.57 4.87
N ASP A 460 20.47 -7.97 4.04
CA ASP A 460 20.05 -9.36 3.87
C ASP A 460 19.87 -9.66 2.38
N PRO A 461 20.46 -10.76 1.85
CA PRO A 461 20.41 -11.05 0.42
C PRO A 461 18.98 -11.34 -0.08
N ASP A 462 18.08 -11.81 0.79
CA ASP A 462 16.73 -12.22 0.39
C ASP A 462 15.66 -11.16 0.63
N ARG A 463 15.92 -10.20 1.53
CA ARG A 463 14.92 -9.22 1.97
C ARG A 463 15.37 -7.76 1.83
N GLY A 464 16.54 -7.51 1.22
CA GLY A 464 17.15 -6.18 1.18
C GLY A 464 17.75 -5.83 2.56
N GLN A 465 16.89 -5.68 3.56
CA GLN A 465 17.28 -5.55 4.96
C GLN A 465 16.43 -6.49 5.84
N ILE A 466 16.99 -6.84 7.00
CA ILE A 466 16.25 -7.46 8.10
C ILE A 466 16.40 -6.64 9.37
N VAL A 467 15.38 -6.73 10.22
CA VAL A 467 15.38 -6.09 11.54
C VAL A 467 16.34 -6.84 12.46
N LYS A 468 17.31 -6.12 13.02
CA LYS A 468 18.23 -6.60 14.07
C LYS A 468 17.99 -5.77 15.33
N ALA A 469 17.72 -6.45 16.45
CA ALA A 469 17.64 -5.84 17.76
C ALA A 469 18.98 -6.05 18.50
N VAL A 470 19.55 -4.98 19.04
CA VAL A 470 20.68 -4.98 19.95
C VAL A 470 20.14 -4.70 21.35
N VAL A 471 20.22 -5.67 22.25
CA VAL A 471 19.51 -5.65 23.53
C VAL A 471 20.52 -5.66 24.68
N VAL A 472 20.31 -4.75 25.62
CA VAL A 472 20.91 -4.84 26.95
C VAL A 472 19.89 -5.54 27.86
N PRO A 473 20.17 -6.75 28.33
CA PRO A 473 19.21 -7.50 29.15
C PRO A 473 19.00 -6.85 30.51
N ALA A 474 17.82 -7.07 31.09
CA ALA A 474 17.54 -6.70 32.48
C ALA A 474 18.41 -7.54 33.43
N GLU A 475 18.60 -7.05 34.66
CA GLU A 475 19.39 -7.75 35.67
C GLU A 475 18.87 -9.17 35.94
N GLY A 476 19.73 -10.17 35.86
CA GLY A 476 19.36 -11.57 36.04
C GLY A 476 18.78 -12.25 34.78
N THR A 477 18.62 -11.54 33.66
CA THR A 477 18.17 -12.13 32.40
C THR A 477 19.34 -12.75 31.65
N PRO A 478 19.27 -14.03 31.23
CA PRO A 478 20.32 -14.67 30.43
C PRO A 478 20.45 -14.04 29.04
N SER A 479 21.66 -13.99 28.51
CA SER A 479 21.98 -13.57 27.14
C SER A 479 22.12 -14.80 26.23
N ASP A 480 21.07 -15.57 26.08
CA ASP A 480 21.02 -16.83 25.34
C ASP A 480 19.94 -16.87 24.25
N GLU A 481 19.96 -17.92 23.45
CA GLU A 481 19.00 -18.10 22.36
C GLU A 481 17.55 -18.22 22.87
N ALA A 482 17.33 -18.80 24.04
CA ALA A 482 15.99 -18.92 24.62
C ALA A 482 15.39 -17.53 24.92
N THR A 483 16.20 -16.63 25.48
CA THR A 483 15.81 -15.23 25.72
C THR A 483 15.58 -14.50 24.40
N ALA A 484 16.44 -14.72 23.39
CA ALA A 484 16.26 -14.11 22.05
C ALA A 484 14.93 -14.53 21.42
N GLU A 485 14.59 -15.82 21.44
CA GLU A 485 13.31 -16.32 20.92
C GLU A 485 12.10 -15.81 21.72
N ALA A 486 12.23 -15.69 23.04
CA ALA A 486 11.17 -15.09 23.87
C ALA A 486 10.90 -13.63 23.48
N LEU A 487 11.97 -12.84 23.23
CA LEU A 487 11.85 -11.45 22.77
C LEU A 487 11.25 -11.35 21.35
N LYS A 488 11.65 -12.21 20.42
CA LYS A 488 11.03 -12.30 19.09
C LYS A 488 9.55 -12.63 19.19
N ALA A 489 9.17 -13.59 20.03
CA ALA A 489 7.79 -13.97 20.27
C ALA A 489 6.99 -12.82 20.88
N TYR A 490 7.57 -12.08 21.83
CA TYR A 490 6.94 -10.93 22.47
C TYR A 490 6.66 -9.81 21.46
N VAL A 491 7.64 -9.46 20.60
CA VAL A 491 7.42 -8.45 19.53
C VAL A 491 6.35 -8.93 18.56
N LYS A 492 6.38 -10.20 18.13
CA LYS A 492 5.41 -10.78 17.19
C LYS A 492 3.97 -10.75 17.71
N GLN A 493 3.78 -10.83 19.03
CA GLN A 493 2.46 -10.72 19.67
C GLN A 493 1.99 -9.28 19.82
N SER A 494 2.93 -8.33 19.93
CA SER A 494 2.65 -6.92 20.23
C SER A 494 2.38 -6.08 18.98
N VAL A 495 3.10 -6.36 17.89
CA VAL A 495 3.00 -5.62 16.61
C VAL A 495 2.96 -6.58 15.43
N ALA A 496 2.72 -6.03 14.23
CA ALA A 496 2.61 -6.80 13.01
C ALA A 496 3.84 -7.73 12.79
N PRO A 497 3.63 -9.00 12.42
CA PRO A 497 4.70 -10.02 12.36
C PRO A 497 5.90 -9.66 11.49
N TYR A 498 5.75 -8.84 10.46
CA TYR A 498 6.85 -8.42 9.59
C TYR A 498 7.85 -7.49 10.31
N LYS A 499 7.48 -6.87 11.44
CA LYS A 499 8.32 -6.01 12.28
C LYS A 499 9.19 -6.81 13.27
N THR A 500 8.97 -8.13 13.40
CA THR A 500 9.70 -8.98 14.35
C THR A 500 11.19 -9.01 13.99
N PRO A 501 12.10 -8.74 14.97
CA PRO A 501 13.53 -8.88 14.76
C PRO A 501 13.89 -10.31 14.32
N ARG A 502 14.66 -10.41 13.24
CA ARG A 502 15.20 -11.70 12.80
C ARG A 502 16.49 -12.06 13.52
N LEU A 503 17.23 -11.03 13.92
CA LEU A 503 18.43 -11.17 14.72
C LEU A 503 18.25 -10.44 16.05
N VAL A 504 18.68 -11.07 17.13
CA VAL A 504 18.81 -10.46 18.45
C VAL A 504 20.24 -10.65 18.90
N GLU A 505 20.93 -9.55 19.18
CA GLU A 505 22.27 -9.52 19.72
C GLU A 505 22.25 -8.94 21.13
N PHE A 506 22.90 -9.59 22.07
CA PHE A 506 23.02 -9.08 23.43
C PHE A 506 24.33 -8.32 23.62
N THR A 507 24.26 -7.21 24.34
CA THR A 507 25.40 -6.37 24.69
C THR A 507 25.31 -5.91 26.15
N ALA A 508 26.46 -5.59 26.74
CA ALA A 508 26.50 -5.04 28.09
C ALA A 508 26.02 -3.57 28.17
N ALA A 509 26.23 -2.80 27.11
CA ALA A 509 25.80 -1.41 26.98
C ALA A 509 25.64 -1.04 25.50
N LEU A 510 24.68 -0.14 25.20
CA LEU A 510 24.56 0.48 23.87
C LEU A 510 25.62 1.57 23.69
N PRO A 511 26.17 1.73 22.46
CA PRO A 511 27.02 2.86 22.15
C PRO A 511 26.27 4.17 22.31
N ARG A 512 26.90 5.16 22.93
CA ARG A 512 26.32 6.52 23.09
C ARG A 512 27.21 7.51 22.37
N THR A 513 26.59 8.47 21.69
CA THR A 513 27.28 9.67 21.22
C THR A 513 27.57 10.57 22.42
N GLU A 514 28.81 11.09 22.47
CA GLU A 514 29.22 12.07 23.49
C GLU A 514 28.44 13.38 23.35
#